data_e9374c260299578b813e6eca372de386
#
_entry.id   e9374c260299578b813e6eca372de386
#
_cell.length_a   1.000
_cell.length_b   1.000
_cell.length_c   1.000
_cell.angle_alpha   90.00
_cell.angle_beta   90.00
_cell.angle_gamma   90.00
#
_symmetry.space_group_name_H-M   'P 1'
#
loop_
_entity.id
_entity.type
_entity.pdbx_description
1 polymer ?
#
loop_
_entity_poly.entity_id
_entity_poly.type
_entity_poly.pdbx_seq_one_letter_code
_entity_poly.pdbx_strand_id
1 'polypeptide(L)'
;HPLNDGNRLAAIWRVISWQLASKIIPGPIALPFVNGTYLLTTRGMNASTGNWYCGLQEYEDMSFVLHSLRPGDLFVDVGANIGSYSILAGACEGVKVIAFEPVPRTFSWLQKNIKINALENRIEAMNIGLAEQKGSINFSSNLDALNHVVLQEKHNTSVVKVDVNKLDDILDHKYPTVIKIDVEGYELQVLNG
;
A
#
# COMPACT_ATOMS: atom_id res chain seq x y z
N HIS A 1 13.61 14.34 -8.22
CA HIS A 1 12.48 14.24 -7.30
C HIS A 1 12.53 15.43 -6.33
N PRO A 2 11.41 16.17 -6.05
CA PRO A 2 11.41 17.41 -5.27
C PRO A 2 12.12 17.29 -3.91
N LEU A 3 11.87 16.23 -3.16
CA LEU A 3 12.48 16.00 -1.85
C LEU A 3 14.00 15.71 -1.89
N ASN A 4 14.57 15.47 -3.07
CA ASN A 4 15.99 15.21 -3.26
C ASN A 4 16.77 16.41 -3.81
N ASP A 5 16.08 17.45 -4.27
CA ASP A 5 16.73 18.61 -4.93
C ASP A 5 17.69 19.37 -4.01
N GLY A 6 17.39 19.46 -2.72
CA GLY A 6 18.28 20.09 -1.74
C GLY A 6 19.38 19.19 -1.17
N ASN A 7 19.33 17.86 -1.41
CA ASN A 7 20.25 16.92 -0.74
C ASN A 7 20.56 15.68 -1.62
N ARG A 8 21.11 15.93 -2.80
CA ARG A 8 21.42 14.89 -3.79
C ARG A 8 22.41 13.84 -3.28
N LEU A 9 23.37 14.23 -2.44
CA LEU A 9 24.35 13.30 -1.87
C LEU A 9 23.68 12.28 -0.93
N ALA A 10 22.74 12.73 -0.10
CA ALA A 10 21.99 11.82 0.76
C ALA A 10 21.07 10.87 -0.03
N ALA A 11 20.51 11.34 -1.16
CA ALA A 11 19.72 10.47 -2.04
C ALA A 11 20.61 9.37 -2.66
N ILE A 12 21.78 9.72 -3.16
CA ILE A 12 22.76 8.75 -3.70
C ILE A 12 23.19 7.76 -2.61
N TRP A 13 23.46 8.25 -1.40
CA TRP A 13 23.85 7.42 -0.27
C TRP A 13 22.74 6.41 0.10
N ARG A 14 21.46 6.81 0.07
CA ARG A 14 20.32 5.89 0.28
C ARG A 14 20.29 4.76 -0.73
N VAL A 15 20.55 5.06 -2.00
CA VAL A 15 20.63 4.02 -3.06
C VAL A 15 21.79 3.06 -2.78
N ILE A 16 23.00 3.59 -2.54
CA ILE A 16 24.20 2.77 -2.31
C ILE A 16 24.02 1.90 -1.05
N SER A 17 23.58 2.48 0.06
CA SER A 17 23.39 1.78 1.33
C SER A 17 22.37 0.65 1.19
N TRP A 18 21.26 0.87 0.48
CA TRP A 18 20.28 -0.18 0.19
C TRP A 18 20.87 -1.30 -0.69
N GLN A 19 21.58 -0.96 -1.77
CA GLN A 19 22.20 -1.95 -2.66
C GLN A 19 23.21 -2.85 -1.92
N LEU A 20 23.93 -2.30 -0.95
CA LEU A 20 24.85 -3.07 -0.11
C LEU A 20 24.10 -3.86 0.95
N ALA A 21 23.24 -3.21 1.74
CA ALA A 21 22.51 -3.85 2.84
C ALA A 21 21.65 -5.02 2.34
N SER A 22 20.92 -4.85 1.24
CA SER A 22 20.05 -5.90 0.68
C SER A 22 20.78 -7.13 0.16
N LYS A 23 22.11 -7.06 -0.02
CA LYS A 23 22.96 -8.21 -0.40
C LYS A 23 23.57 -8.92 0.80
N ILE A 24 23.80 -8.20 1.89
CA ILE A 24 24.54 -8.69 3.07
C ILE A 24 23.56 -9.17 4.15
N ILE A 25 22.45 -8.45 4.34
CA ILE A 25 21.48 -8.74 5.39
C ILE A 25 20.44 -9.74 4.86
N PRO A 26 20.38 -10.97 5.40
CA PRO A 26 19.33 -11.90 5.04
C PRO A 26 18.00 -11.48 5.66
N GLY A 27 16.94 -11.40 4.85
CA GLY A 27 15.58 -11.09 5.30
C GLY A 27 15.18 -9.63 5.10
N PRO A 28 14.01 -9.26 5.63
CA PRO A 28 13.48 -7.91 5.46
C PRO A 28 14.21 -6.89 6.32
N ILE A 29 14.40 -5.70 5.76
CA ILE A 29 15.01 -4.54 6.42
C ILE A 29 13.93 -3.49 6.65
N ALA A 30 13.83 -2.95 7.85
CA ALA A 30 12.96 -1.83 8.16
C ALA A 30 13.62 -0.52 7.71
N LEU A 31 13.07 0.12 6.70
CA LEU A 31 13.53 1.40 6.18
C LEU A 31 12.70 2.54 6.77
N PRO A 32 13.32 3.63 7.25
CA PRO A 32 12.60 4.81 7.73
C PRO A 32 11.63 5.37 6.70
N PHE A 33 10.47 5.77 7.18
CA PHE A 33 9.41 6.40 6.41
C PHE A 33 8.91 7.67 7.11
N VAL A 34 7.71 8.15 6.81
CA VAL A 34 7.18 9.40 7.34
C VAL A 34 6.88 9.33 8.85
N ASN A 35 6.96 10.47 9.55
CA ASN A 35 6.52 10.63 10.95
C ASN A 35 7.06 9.55 11.91
N GLY A 36 8.28 9.08 11.69
CA GLY A 36 8.91 8.07 12.55
C GLY A 36 8.46 6.63 12.30
N THR A 37 7.69 6.37 11.26
CA THR A 37 7.31 5.02 10.86
C THR A 37 8.37 4.34 9.99
N TYR A 38 8.16 3.07 9.67
CA TYR A 38 9.06 2.24 8.89
C TYR A 38 8.29 1.42 7.84
N LEU A 39 8.93 1.10 6.74
CA LEU A 39 8.46 0.12 5.77
C LEU A 39 9.43 -1.06 5.70
N LEU A 40 8.92 -2.27 5.92
CA LEU A 40 9.68 -3.51 5.71
C LEU A 40 9.90 -3.72 4.21
N THR A 41 11.14 -3.94 3.87
CA THR A 41 11.58 -4.04 2.48
C THR A 41 12.47 -5.24 2.29
N THR A 42 12.24 -5.96 1.21
CA THR A 42 13.18 -6.98 0.71
C THR A 42 13.62 -6.63 -0.70
N ARG A 43 14.61 -7.36 -1.18
CA ARG A 43 15.09 -7.20 -2.55
C ARG A 43 13.97 -7.48 -3.54
N GLY A 44 13.76 -6.57 -4.49
CA GLY A 44 12.71 -6.64 -5.51
C GLY A 44 11.41 -5.89 -5.17
N MET A 45 11.24 -5.39 -3.94
CA MET A 45 10.05 -4.63 -3.56
C MET A 45 10.20 -3.14 -3.96
N ASN A 46 9.63 -2.78 -5.10
CA ASN A 46 9.76 -1.43 -5.67
C ASN A 46 9.02 -0.36 -4.84
N ALA A 47 7.82 -0.67 -4.34
CA ALA A 47 6.99 0.28 -3.60
C ALA A 47 7.67 0.82 -2.33
N SER A 48 8.37 -0.02 -1.57
CA SER A 48 9.08 0.43 -0.36
C SER A 48 10.45 1.04 -0.68
N THR A 49 11.19 0.50 -1.66
CA THR A 49 12.49 1.06 -2.05
C THR A 49 12.36 2.42 -2.71
N GLY A 50 11.31 2.66 -3.50
CA GLY A 50 11.01 3.96 -4.08
C GLY A 50 10.80 5.02 -3.00
N ASN A 51 10.00 4.71 -1.97
CA ASN A 51 9.82 5.60 -0.82
C ASN A 51 11.13 5.86 -0.07
N TRP A 52 12.00 4.86 0.10
CA TRP A 52 13.32 5.05 0.69
C TRP A 52 14.21 5.99 -0.13
N TYR A 53 14.22 5.85 -1.45
CA TYR A 53 15.06 6.66 -2.33
C TYR A 53 14.58 8.11 -2.43
N CYS A 54 13.27 8.31 -2.48
CA CYS A 54 12.67 9.61 -2.77
C CYS A 54 12.05 10.29 -1.53
N GLY A 55 11.86 9.56 -0.44
CA GLY A 55 11.08 10.01 0.72
C GLY A 55 9.58 9.73 0.53
N LEU A 56 8.96 10.31 -0.47
CA LEU A 56 7.61 10.00 -0.96
C LEU A 56 7.70 9.65 -2.44
N GLN A 57 7.47 8.40 -2.81
CA GLN A 57 7.62 7.93 -4.19
C GLN A 57 6.66 8.65 -5.13
N GLU A 58 5.42 8.77 -4.73
CA GLU A 58 4.34 9.50 -5.40
C GLU A 58 4.14 10.83 -4.66
N TYR A 59 5.06 11.77 -4.91
CA TYR A 59 5.21 12.97 -4.10
C TYR A 59 3.92 13.79 -3.99
N GLU A 60 3.24 14.03 -5.09
CA GLU A 60 2.04 14.87 -5.14
C GLU A 60 0.90 14.22 -4.35
N ASP A 61 0.59 12.96 -4.64
CA ASP A 61 -0.52 12.23 -4.02
C ASP A 61 -0.26 11.94 -2.54
N MET A 62 0.93 11.49 -2.19
CA MET A 62 1.31 11.24 -0.79
C MET A 62 1.34 12.53 0.04
N SER A 63 1.82 13.63 -0.55
CA SER A 63 1.79 14.95 0.10
C SER A 63 0.35 15.44 0.27
N PHE A 64 -0.51 15.25 -0.72
CA PHE A 64 -1.93 15.57 -0.61
C PHE A 64 -2.57 14.83 0.57
N VAL A 65 -2.36 13.52 0.69
CA VAL A 65 -2.88 12.71 1.81
C VAL A 65 -2.39 13.25 3.15
N LEU A 66 -1.07 13.50 3.30
CA LEU A 66 -0.48 14.03 4.53
C LEU A 66 -1.04 15.41 4.94
N HIS A 67 -1.34 16.26 3.95
CA HIS A 67 -1.83 17.61 4.21
C HIS A 67 -3.36 17.71 4.35
N SER A 68 -4.10 16.73 3.84
CA SER A 68 -5.57 16.72 3.87
C SER A 68 -6.13 16.13 5.15
N LEU A 69 -5.50 15.08 5.70
CA LEU A 69 -6.03 14.35 6.84
C LEU A 69 -5.91 15.11 8.17
N ARG A 70 -6.92 14.98 9.01
CA ARG A 70 -7.04 15.61 10.34
C ARG A 70 -7.43 14.57 11.39
N PRO A 71 -7.20 14.81 12.68
CA PRO A 71 -7.68 13.94 13.75
C PRO A 71 -9.20 13.71 13.65
N GLY A 72 -9.60 12.44 13.68
CA GLY A 72 -10.98 12.01 13.50
C GLY A 72 -11.34 11.57 12.08
N ASP A 73 -10.50 11.84 11.10
CA ASP A 73 -10.74 11.42 9.73
C ASP A 73 -10.60 9.90 9.54
N LEU A 74 -11.34 9.40 8.54
CA LEU A 74 -11.23 8.05 8.02
C LEU A 74 -10.60 8.08 6.62
N PHE A 75 -9.48 7.40 6.47
CA PHE A 75 -8.82 7.13 5.18
C PHE A 75 -9.13 5.72 4.72
N VAL A 76 -9.50 5.55 3.46
CA VAL A 76 -9.71 4.24 2.84
C VAL A 76 -8.65 4.01 1.77
N ASP A 77 -7.93 2.90 1.86
CA ASP A 77 -6.85 2.50 0.96
C ASP A 77 -7.26 1.25 0.19
N VAL A 78 -7.71 1.43 -1.04
CA VAL A 78 -8.12 0.33 -1.93
C VAL A 78 -6.96 -0.04 -2.84
N GLY A 79 -6.52 -1.30 -2.78
CA GLY A 79 -5.28 -1.75 -3.38
C GLY A 79 -4.08 -1.30 -2.53
N ALA A 80 -4.14 -1.61 -1.23
CA ALA A 80 -3.15 -1.12 -0.27
C ALA A 80 -1.73 -1.66 -0.49
N ASN A 81 -1.59 -2.73 -1.26
CA ASN A 81 -0.31 -3.39 -1.51
C ASN A 81 0.41 -3.71 -0.18
N ILE A 82 1.67 -3.37 -0.04
CA ILE A 82 2.44 -3.52 1.22
C ILE A 82 2.09 -2.47 2.28
N GLY A 83 1.21 -1.51 1.99
CA GLY A 83 0.68 -0.53 2.92
C GLY A 83 1.38 0.82 2.94
N SER A 84 2.04 1.25 1.87
CA SER A 84 2.72 2.56 1.84
C SER A 84 1.77 3.70 2.19
N TYR A 85 0.60 3.77 1.58
CA TYR A 85 -0.42 4.79 1.89
C TYR A 85 -1.12 4.54 3.23
N SER A 86 -1.39 3.28 3.57
CA SER A 86 -1.99 2.91 4.85
C SER A 86 -1.11 3.34 6.03
N ILE A 87 0.20 3.10 5.97
CA ILE A 87 1.16 3.51 7.02
C ILE A 87 1.31 5.03 7.04
N LEU A 88 1.37 5.68 5.87
CA LEU A 88 1.45 7.14 5.75
C LEU A 88 0.24 7.82 6.42
N ALA A 89 -0.97 7.38 6.13
CA ALA A 89 -2.21 7.91 6.70
C ALA A 89 -2.34 7.57 8.20
N GLY A 90 -2.04 6.31 8.58
CA GLY A 90 -2.08 5.85 9.96
C GLY A 90 -1.04 6.53 10.88
N ALA A 91 0.03 7.08 10.30
CA ALA A 91 1.01 7.90 11.01
C ALA A 91 0.50 9.31 11.36
N CYS A 92 -0.57 9.77 10.73
CA CYS A 92 -1.24 11.02 11.08
C CYS A 92 -2.01 10.84 12.41
N GLU A 93 -1.86 11.82 13.31
CA GLU A 93 -2.48 11.74 14.63
C GLU A 93 -4.02 11.69 14.52
N GLY A 94 -4.64 10.73 15.23
CA GLY A 94 -6.10 10.60 15.32
C GLY A 94 -6.79 10.10 14.04
N VAL A 95 -6.05 9.78 12.99
CA VAL A 95 -6.61 9.22 11.75
C VAL A 95 -6.85 7.71 11.90
N LYS A 96 -7.97 7.24 11.37
CA LYS A 96 -8.29 5.81 11.18
C LYS A 96 -8.13 5.41 9.72
N VAL A 97 -7.76 4.17 9.47
CA VAL A 97 -7.55 3.64 8.13
C VAL A 97 -8.29 2.32 7.97
N ILE A 98 -8.96 2.13 6.82
CA ILE A 98 -9.41 0.82 6.35
C ILE A 98 -8.65 0.51 5.07
N ALA A 99 -7.93 -0.61 5.06
CA ALA A 99 -7.07 -1.00 3.96
C ALA A 99 -7.51 -2.33 3.34
N PHE A 100 -7.59 -2.37 2.02
CA PHE A 100 -7.99 -3.55 1.25
C PHE A 100 -6.85 -4.00 0.36
N GLU A 101 -6.41 -5.24 0.54
CA GLU A 101 -5.41 -5.88 -0.30
C GLU A 101 -5.81 -7.33 -0.58
N PRO A 102 -6.21 -7.66 -1.83
CA PRO A 102 -6.73 -8.97 -2.16
C PRO A 102 -5.69 -10.08 -2.17
N VAL A 103 -4.44 -9.80 -2.55
CA VAL A 103 -3.41 -10.83 -2.73
C VAL A 103 -2.83 -11.26 -1.39
N PRO A 104 -2.99 -12.53 -0.94
CA PRO A 104 -2.61 -12.95 0.42
C PRO A 104 -1.13 -12.73 0.76
N ARG A 105 -0.24 -12.93 -0.23
CA ARG A 105 1.20 -12.70 -0.05
C ARG A 105 1.49 -11.23 0.24
N THR A 106 0.90 -10.33 -0.53
CA THR A 106 1.05 -8.87 -0.39
C THR A 106 0.40 -8.39 0.91
N PHE A 107 -0.80 -8.89 1.21
CA PHE A 107 -1.49 -8.62 2.47
C PHE A 107 -0.67 -9.01 3.71
N SER A 108 0.06 -10.12 3.65
CA SER A 108 1.00 -10.50 4.72
C SER A 108 2.08 -9.42 4.96
N TRP A 109 2.53 -8.71 3.93
CA TRP A 109 3.46 -7.59 4.09
C TRP A 109 2.79 -6.36 4.67
N LEU A 110 1.57 -6.03 4.24
CA LEU A 110 0.75 -4.97 4.83
C LEU A 110 0.61 -5.19 6.35
N GLN A 111 0.21 -6.40 6.77
CA GLN A 111 0.08 -6.74 8.19
C GLN A 111 1.40 -6.57 8.97
N LYS A 112 2.53 -7.00 8.39
CA LYS A 112 3.84 -6.81 9.00
C LYS A 112 4.20 -5.34 9.15
N ASN A 113 3.90 -4.52 8.14
CA ASN A 113 4.13 -3.08 8.17
C ASN A 113 3.26 -2.38 9.22
N ILE A 114 1.99 -2.76 9.36
CA ILE A 114 1.12 -2.28 10.43
C ILE A 114 1.72 -2.62 11.80
N LYS A 115 2.15 -3.86 11.97
CA LYS A 115 2.66 -4.37 13.25
C LYS A 115 3.96 -3.70 13.69
N ILE A 116 4.96 -3.54 12.80
CA ILE A 116 6.24 -2.91 13.20
C ILE A 116 6.09 -1.44 13.60
N ASN A 117 5.00 -0.81 13.16
CA ASN A 117 4.67 0.58 13.47
C ASN A 117 3.68 0.72 14.65
N ALA A 118 3.24 -0.39 15.26
CA ALA A 118 2.24 -0.42 16.32
C ALA A 118 0.94 0.34 15.94
N LEU A 119 0.49 0.17 14.68
CA LEU A 119 -0.68 0.85 14.12
C LEU A 119 -1.95 -0.03 14.09
N GLU A 120 -1.94 -1.20 14.73
CA GLU A 120 -3.07 -2.14 14.73
C GLU A 120 -4.37 -1.53 15.28
N ASN A 121 -4.26 -0.55 16.17
CA ASN A 121 -5.41 0.17 16.71
C ASN A 121 -5.91 1.30 15.79
N ARG A 122 -5.19 1.62 14.73
CA ARG A 122 -5.53 2.70 13.78
C ARG A 122 -5.87 2.18 12.40
N ILE A 123 -5.28 1.05 11.98
CA ILE A 123 -5.43 0.48 10.63
C ILE A 123 -6.13 -0.87 10.73
N GLU A 124 -7.35 -0.93 10.18
CA GLU A 124 -8.08 -2.16 9.94
C GLU A 124 -7.74 -2.66 8.53
N ALA A 125 -7.05 -3.79 8.41
CA ALA A 125 -6.65 -4.36 7.12
C ALA A 125 -7.47 -5.61 6.79
N MET A 126 -7.97 -5.68 5.56
CA MET A 126 -8.82 -6.75 5.06
C MET A 126 -8.20 -7.43 3.84
N ASN A 127 -8.08 -8.77 3.87
CA ASN A 127 -7.59 -9.55 2.72
C ASN A 127 -8.73 -9.87 1.76
N ILE A 128 -9.31 -8.85 1.16
CA ILE A 128 -10.35 -8.93 0.14
C ILE A 128 -10.11 -7.88 -0.93
N GLY A 129 -10.64 -8.10 -2.12
CA GLY A 129 -10.77 -7.07 -3.15
C GLY A 129 -12.11 -6.34 -3.05
N LEU A 130 -12.21 -5.23 -3.77
CA LEU A 130 -13.47 -4.51 -3.93
C LEU A 130 -13.96 -4.60 -5.37
N ALA A 131 -15.28 -4.70 -5.55
CA ALA A 131 -15.94 -4.80 -6.84
C ALA A 131 -17.38 -4.32 -6.78
N GLU A 132 -18.01 -4.18 -7.93
CA GLU A 132 -19.43 -3.81 -8.07
C GLU A 132 -20.38 -4.80 -7.37
N GLN A 133 -19.99 -6.07 -7.23
CA GLN A 133 -20.82 -7.13 -6.62
C GLN A 133 -19.95 -8.04 -5.76
N LYS A 134 -20.56 -8.57 -4.70
CA LYS A 134 -19.95 -9.60 -3.87
C LYS A 134 -19.72 -10.88 -4.66
N GLY A 135 -18.54 -11.46 -4.54
CA GLY A 135 -18.19 -12.68 -5.25
C GLY A 135 -16.73 -13.07 -5.10
N SER A 136 -16.15 -13.61 -6.14
CA SER A 136 -14.71 -13.88 -6.21
C SER A 136 -14.19 -13.65 -7.62
N ILE A 137 -12.98 -13.14 -7.72
CA ILE A 137 -12.29 -12.84 -8.97
C ILE A 137 -10.87 -13.41 -8.97
N ASN A 138 -10.31 -13.54 -10.16
CA ASN A 138 -8.97 -14.06 -10.34
C ASN A 138 -7.96 -12.92 -10.46
N PHE A 139 -6.95 -12.93 -9.61
CA PHE A 139 -5.83 -11.99 -9.65
C PHE A 139 -4.55 -12.67 -10.14
N SER A 140 -3.70 -11.95 -10.86
CA SER A 140 -2.34 -12.39 -11.13
C SER A 140 -1.51 -12.33 -9.85
N SER A 141 -0.69 -13.34 -9.58
CA SER A 141 0.12 -13.38 -8.34
C SER A 141 1.62 -13.27 -8.59
N ASN A 142 2.05 -13.11 -9.83
CA ASN A 142 3.47 -13.17 -10.22
C ASN A 142 4.14 -11.81 -10.41
N LEU A 143 3.37 -10.72 -10.39
CA LEU A 143 3.88 -9.38 -10.69
C LEU A 143 3.73 -8.52 -9.43
N ASP A 144 4.81 -8.27 -8.70
CA ASP A 144 4.82 -7.60 -7.38
C ASP A 144 3.89 -6.37 -7.30
N ALA A 145 4.23 -5.27 -7.96
CA ALA A 145 3.42 -4.04 -7.93
C ALA A 145 2.38 -3.96 -9.08
N LEU A 146 2.38 -4.92 -10.00
CA LEU A 146 1.53 -4.95 -11.20
C LEU A 146 0.51 -6.10 -11.16
N ASN A 147 0.09 -6.54 -9.98
CA ASN A 147 -0.96 -7.54 -9.86
C ASN A 147 -2.30 -6.92 -10.27
N HIS A 148 -2.95 -7.50 -11.26
CA HIS A 148 -4.22 -7.02 -11.82
C HIS A 148 -5.23 -8.14 -11.96
N VAL A 149 -6.49 -7.76 -12.13
CA VAL A 149 -7.59 -8.70 -12.39
C VAL A 149 -7.37 -9.40 -13.71
N VAL A 150 -7.37 -10.73 -13.70
CA VAL A 150 -7.24 -11.56 -14.91
C VAL A 150 -8.62 -11.91 -15.43
N LEU A 151 -9.06 -11.24 -16.49
CA LEU A 151 -10.34 -11.52 -17.15
C LEU A 151 -10.27 -12.73 -18.10
N GLN A 152 -9.06 -13.14 -18.52
CA GLN A 152 -8.83 -14.32 -19.36
C GLN A 152 -7.52 -14.99 -18.96
N GLU A 153 -7.52 -16.32 -18.84
CA GLU A 153 -6.33 -17.11 -18.56
C GLU A 153 -5.31 -16.97 -19.70
N LYS A 154 -4.22 -16.25 -19.46
CA LYS A 154 -3.03 -16.30 -20.32
C LYS A 154 -2.11 -17.39 -19.79
N HIS A 155 -1.63 -18.27 -20.68
CA HIS A 155 -0.66 -19.32 -20.37
C HIS A 155 0.54 -18.73 -19.61
N ASN A 156 0.88 -19.31 -18.43
CA ASN A 156 1.98 -18.98 -17.53
C ASN A 156 1.78 -17.85 -16.48
N THR A 157 0.57 -17.43 -16.17
CA THR A 157 0.36 -16.53 -15.02
C THR A 157 -0.17 -17.36 -13.85
N SER A 158 0.50 -17.35 -12.70
CA SER A 158 -0.08 -17.88 -11.47
C SER A 158 -1.26 -17.02 -11.09
N VAL A 159 -2.42 -17.63 -10.95
CA VAL A 159 -3.68 -16.95 -10.65
C VAL A 159 -4.09 -17.32 -9.23
N VAL A 160 -4.43 -16.31 -8.43
CA VAL A 160 -5.02 -16.49 -7.11
C VAL A 160 -6.46 -16.02 -7.15
N LYS A 161 -7.37 -16.90 -6.72
CA LYS A 161 -8.77 -16.56 -6.55
C LYS A 161 -8.91 -15.80 -5.23
N VAL A 162 -9.50 -14.61 -5.27
CA VAL A 162 -9.71 -13.74 -4.11
C VAL A 162 -11.18 -13.39 -3.97
N ASP A 163 -11.63 -13.25 -2.74
CA ASP A 163 -12.97 -12.78 -2.46
C ASP A 163 -13.07 -11.28 -2.70
N VAL A 164 -14.23 -10.82 -3.16
CA VAL A 164 -14.54 -9.41 -3.37
C VAL A 164 -15.88 -9.05 -2.73
N ASN A 165 -15.99 -7.81 -2.32
CA ASN A 165 -17.23 -7.25 -1.79
C ASN A 165 -17.43 -5.82 -2.30
N LYS A 166 -18.59 -5.23 -2.06
CA LYS A 166 -18.86 -3.82 -2.31
C LYS A 166 -18.23 -2.98 -1.20
N LEU A 167 -17.71 -1.81 -1.58
CA LEU A 167 -17.18 -0.87 -0.60
C LEU A 167 -18.28 -0.38 0.35
N ASP A 168 -19.44 -0.05 -0.19
CA ASP A 168 -20.59 0.44 0.58
C ASP A 168 -21.06 -0.55 1.65
N ASP A 169 -21.08 -1.86 1.33
CA ASP A 169 -21.46 -2.90 2.28
C ASP A 169 -20.49 -3.03 3.46
N ILE A 170 -19.20 -2.73 3.22
CA ILE A 170 -18.17 -2.82 4.26
C ILE A 170 -18.11 -1.57 5.12
N LEU A 171 -18.30 -0.42 4.50
CA LEU A 171 -18.26 0.86 5.23
C LEU A 171 -19.44 1.01 6.21
N ASP A 172 -20.61 0.48 5.89
CA ASP A 172 -21.77 0.40 6.80
C ASP A 172 -21.95 1.69 7.63
N HIS A 173 -22.30 2.80 6.97
CA HIS A 173 -22.43 4.15 7.56
C HIS A 173 -21.15 4.81 8.06
N LYS A 174 -19.97 4.26 7.82
CA LYS A 174 -18.71 4.99 7.96
C LYS A 174 -18.51 5.89 6.73
N TYR A 175 -18.17 7.14 6.96
CA TYR A 175 -17.97 8.13 5.88
C TYR A 175 -16.48 8.46 5.78
N PRO A 176 -15.76 7.96 4.76
CA PRO A 176 -14.35 8.29 4.59
C PRO A 176 -14.18 9.75 4.17
N THR A 177 -13.16 10.40 4.71
CA THR A 177 -12.73 11.75 4.28
C THR A 177 -11.97 11.70 2.98
N VAL A 178 -11.14 10.65 2.81
CA VAL A 178 -10.34 10.41 1.60
C VAL A 178 -10.38 8.93 1.26
N ILE A 179 -10.60 8.62 -0.02
CA ILE A 179 -10.47 7.26 -0.57
C ILE A 179 -9.38 7.30 -1.63
N LYS A 180 -8.35 6.46 -1.49
CA LYS A 180 -7.37 6.16 -2.53
C LYS A 180 -7.80 4.86 -3.20
N ILE A 181 -7.84 4.85 -4.53
CA ILE A 181 -8.15 3.67 -5.33
C ILE A 181 -7.02 3.47 -6.34
N ASP A 182 -6.34 2.34 -6.25
CA ASP A 182 -5.25 1.97 -7.13
C ASP A 182 -5.27 0.45 -7.31
N VAL A 183 -6.04 -0.01 -8.29
CA VAL A 183 -6.38 -1.43 -8.52
C VAL A 183 -6.12 -1.88 -9.96
N GLU A 184 -5.20 -1.19 -10.63
CA GLU A 184 -4.62 -1.56 -11.92
C GLU A 184 -5.70 -1.86 -13.00
N GLY A 185 -6.59 -0.87 -13.22
CA GLY A 185 -7.60 -0.90 -14.27
C GLY A 185 -8.95 -1.50 -13.83
N TYR A 186 -9.18 -1.66 -12.53
CA TYR A 186 -10.45 -2.13 -11.98
C TYR A 186 -11.18 -1.06 -11.16
N GLU A 187 -10.74 0.21 -11.30
CA GLU A 187 -11.22 1.36 -10.51
C GLU A 187 -12.72 1.60 -10.69
N LEU A 188 -13.22 1.48 -11.93
CA LEU A 188 -14.65 1.69 -12.23
C LEU A 188 -15.55 0.69 -11.48
N GLN A 189 -15.13 -0.57 -11.39
CA GLN A 189 -15.87 -1.61 -10.69
C GLN A 189 -15.89 -1.37 -9.17
N VAL A 190 -14.80 -0.83 -8.63
CA VAL A 190 -14.76 -0.40 -7.22
C VAL A 190 -15.69 0.77 -6.98
N LEU A 191 -15.71 1.77 -7.87
CA LEU A 191 -16.56 2.97 -7.75
C LEU A 191 -18.07 2.66 -7.92
N ASN A 192 -18.41 1.59 -8.59
CA ASN A 192 -19.79 1.14 -8.77
C ASN A 192 -20.31 0.29 -7.59
N GLY A 193 -19.44 -0.08 -6.67
CA GLY A 193 -19.73 -0.92 -5.48
C GLY A 193 -19.82 -0.17 -4.20
#